data_fb9282995abc8b2afd37c5fbcc701d80
#
_entry.id   fb9282995abc8b2afd37c5fbcc701d80
#
_cell.length_a   1.000
_cell.length_b   1.000
_cell.length_c   1.000
_cell.angle_alpha   90.00
_cell.angle_beta   90.00
_cell.angle_gamma   90.00
#
_symmetry.space_group_name_H-M   'P 1'
#
loop_
_entity.id
_entity.type
_entity.pdbx_description
1 polymer ?
#
loop_
_entity_poly.entity_id
_entity_poly.type
_entity_poly.pdbx_seq_one_letter_code
_entity_poly.pdbx_strand_id
1 'polypeptide(L)'
;MNAVLSLARPEILTIKPYSHAAWLPSLTRLHANEAPWRPTGDATEAGLNRYPEPQPAGLVQRLAELYGVSAETLLVTHGSDEAIDLLSRIYLRAGLDAIMQCTPTFGMYQVAARIQGAEVMEIPLDRSRGWSVDVDRLLAAWHPRVKLVYLCSPNNPTANSLGIAALEAICQALDGKAIVVIDEAYIEWSNSASLTPWLARFPTLAFLRTLSKAHALAGARIGALLGHPDMIQLAKRVIPPYSLTT
;
A
#
# COMPACT_ATOMS: atom_id res chain seq x y z
N MET A 1 -5.08 -22.53 -2.94
CA MET A 1 -5.05 -21.04 -3.13
C MET A 1 -4.54 -20.50 -1.81
N ASN A 2 -3.51 -19.63 -1.81
CA ASN A 2 -3.06 -19.08 -0.54
C ASN A 2 -4.05 -18.03 -0.01
N ALA A 3 -3.89 -17.64 1.27
CA ALA A 3 -4.82 -16.75 1.95
C ALA A 3 -4.95 -15.37 1.28
N VAL A 4 -3.86 -14.83 0.74
CA VAL A 4 -3.85 -13.53 0.04
C VAL A 4 -4.79 -13.54 -1.16
N LEU A 5 -4.75 -14.61 -1.96
CA LEU A 5 -5.59 -14.77 -3.15
C LEU A 5 -7.05 -15.09 -2.76
N SER A 6 -7.28 -15.85 -1.68
CA SER A 6 -8.65 -16.20 -1.26
C SER A 6 -9.43 -15.02 -0.70
N LEU A 7 -8.74 -14.01 -0.17
CA LEU A 7 -9.35 -12.77 0.33
C LEU A 7 -9.67 -11.78 -0.79
N ALA A 8 -8.99 -11.88 -1.94
CA ALA A 8 -9.19 -10.97 -3.05
C ALA A 8 -10.55 -11.17 -3.72
N ARG A 9 -11.06 -10.10 -4.32
CA ARG A 9 -12.28 -10.15 -5.12
C ARG A 9 -12.10 -11.11 -6.29
N PRO A 10 -13.05 -12.01 -6.55
CA PRO A 10 -12.96 -12.99 -7.64
C PRO A 10 -12.69 -12.34 -9.01
N GLU A 11 -13.28 -11.16 -9.26
CA GLU A 11 -13.11 -10.43 -10.52
C GLU A 11 -11.65 -10.03 -10.74
N ILE A 12 -10.94 -9.62 -9.67
CA ILE A 12 -9.53 -9.21 -9.75
C ILE A 12 -8.62 -10.39 -10.08
N LEU A 13 -8.97 -11.60 -9.63
CA LEU A 13 -8.20 -12.80 -9.93
C LEU A 13 -8.20 -13.14 -11.43
N THR A 14 -9.22 -12.71 -12.17
CA THR A 14 -9.39 -12.98 -13.60
C THR A 14 -8.90 -11.86 -14.50
N ILE A 15 -8.67 -10.64 -13.97
CA ILE A 15 -8.16 -9.51 -14.74
C ILE A 15 -6.73 -9.84 -15.22
N LYS A 16 -6.52 -9.71 -16.53
CA LYS A 16 -5.18 -9.66 -17.10
C LYS A 16 -4.62 -8.25 -16.91
N PRO A 17 -3.38 -8.10 -16.42
CA PRO A 17 -2.76 -6.79 -16.31
C PRO A 17 -2.73 -6.11 -17.69
N TYR A 18 -2.83 -4.79 -17.72
CA TYR A 18 -2.65 -4.04 -18.95
C TYR A 18 -1.25 -4.30 -19.52
N SER A 19 -1.19 -4.70 -20.78
CA SER A 19 0.07 -4.87 -21.49
C SER A 19 0.50 -3.51 -22.07
N HIS A 20 1.38 -2.83 -21.37
CA HIS A 20 1.98 -1.60 -21.89
C HIS A 20 3.03 -1.90 -22.97
N ALA A 21 3.39 -0.88 -23.76
CA ALA A 21 4.46 -0.97 -24.73
C ALA A 21 5.79 -1.36 -24.03
N ALA A 22 6.55 -2.26 -24.65
CA ALA A 22 7.79 -2.78 -24.08
C ALA A 22 8.79 -1.63 -23.83
N TRP A 23 9.38 -1.64 -22.62
CA TRP A 23 10.46 -0.74 -22.26
C TRP A 23 11.79 -1.35 -22.71
N LEU A 24 12.30 -0.88 -23.85
CA LEU A 24 13.55 -1.35 -24.47
C LEU A 24 14.46 -0.14 -24.72
N PRO A 25 15.27 0.31 -23.73
CA PRO A 25 16.07 1.53 -23.81
C PRO A 25 17.06 1.56 -24.98
N SER A 26 17.50 0.39 -25.44
CA SER A 26 18.43 0.26 -26.58
C SER A 26 17.79 0.46 -27.96
N LEU A 27 16.45 0.52 -28.04
CA LEU A 27 15.73 0.64 -29.29
C LEU A 27 15.08 2.02 -29.44
N THR A 28 15.01 2.51 -30.68
CA THR A 28 14.23 3.71 -31.00
C THR A 28 12.75 3.45 -30.76
N ARG A 29 12.10 4.24 -29.91
CA ARG A 29 10.69 4.10 -29.58
C ARG A 29 9.82 4.73 -30.66
N LEU A 30 9.05 3.89 -31.35
CA LEU A 30 8.06 4.28 -32.36
C LEU A 30 6.65 3.76 -32.05
N HIS A 31 6.37 3.48 -30.78
CA HIS A 31 5.09 2.98 -30.30
C HIS A 31 4.49 3.93 -29.25
N ALA A 32 3.32 3.60 -28.68
CA ALA A 32 2.58 4.38 -27.69
C ALA A 32 2.08 5.76 -28.16
N ASN A 33 2.18 6.06 -29.47
CA ASN A 33 1.74 7.33 -30.07
C ASN A 33 2.34 8.59 -29.42
N GLU A 34 3.55 8.49 -28.90
CA GLU A 34 4.28 9.59 -28.30
C GLU A 34 4.79 10.58 -29.34
N ALA A 35 4.81 11.86 -29.00
CA ALA A 35 5.42 12.87 -29.87
C ALA A 35 6.94 12.58 -30.02
N PRO A 36 7.51 12.68 -31.23
CA PRO A 36 8.94 12.42 -31.45
C PRO A 36 9.85 13.56 -30.97
N TRP A 37 9.30 14.74 -30.68
CA TRP A 37 10.03 15.93 -30.22
C TRP A 37 9.71 16.22 -28.74
N ARG A 38 10.67 16.82 -28.04
CA ARG A 38 10.52 17.29 -26.66
C ARG A 38 9.75 18.61 -26.60
N PRO A 39 9.01 18.86 -25.50
CA PRO A 39 8.49 20.20 -25.22
C PRO A 39 9.63 21.22 -25.10
N THR A 40 9.35 22.48 -25.46
CA THR A 40 10.32 23.57 -25.31
C THR A 40 10.71 23.72 -23.83
N GLY A 41 12.01 23.73 -23.54
CA GLY A 41 12.55 23.87 -22.18
C GLY A 41 12.65 22.60 -21.40
N ASP A 42 12.29 21.44 -21.96
CA ASP A 42 12.46 20.16 -21.28
C ASP A 42 13.94 19.76 -21.19
N ALA A 43 14.48 19.78 -19.97
CA ALA A 43 15.83 19.36 -19.63
C ALA A 43 15.89 17.99 -18.91
N THR A 44 14.80 17.27 -18.85
CA THR A 44 14.79 15.93 -18.21
C THR A 44 15.59 14.93 -19.03
N GLU A 45 16.24 13.98 -18.38
CA GLU A 45 17.05 12.98 -19.06
C GLU A 45 16.21 12.11 -20.02
N ALA A 46 15.08 11.61 -19.54
CA ALA A 46 14.21 10.72 -20.32
C ALA A 46 13.35 11.44 -21.36
N GLY A 47 13.06 12.73 -21.19
CA GLY A 47 12.14 13.53 -22.01
C GLY A 47 10.68 13.41 -21.55
N LEU A 48 10.04 14.57 -21.31
CA LEU A 48 8.64 14.64 -20.91
C LEU A 48 7.65 14.20 -22.00
N ASN A 49 8.13 14.06 -23.25
CA ASN A 49 7.36 13.50 -24.35
C ASN A 49 7.29 11.98 -24.37
N ARG A 50 7.91 11.31 -23.40
CA ARG A 50 7.96 9.85 -23.30
C ARG A 50 7.27 9.37 -22.05
N TYR A 51 6.45 8.32 -22.16
CA TYR A 51 5.93 7.64 -20.98
C TYR A 51 7.09 7.07 -20.15
N PRO A 52 7.05 7.21 -18.83
CA PRO A 52 8.04 6.60 -17.95
C PRO A 52 7.94 5.07 -17.96
N GLU A 53 8.95 4.41 -17.40
CA GLU A 53 8.85 3.00 -17.07
C GLU A 53 7.75 2.80 -16.00
N PRO A 54 6.79 1.89 -16.18
CA PRO A 54 5.66 1.72 -15.25
C PRO A 54 6.05 1.46 -13.79
N GLN A 55 7.12 0.67 -13.60
CA GLN A 55 7.75 0.42 -12.31
C GLN A 55 9.26 0.55 -12.52
N PRO A 56 9.83 1.77 -12.40
CA PRO A 56 11.24 2.01 -12.74
C PRO A 56 12.16 1.10 -11.93
N ALA A 57 12.90 0.23 -12.62
CA ALA A 57 13.68 -0.83 -11.99
C ALA A 57 14.70 -0.28 -10.99
N GLY A 58 15.36 0.84 -11.32
CA GLY A 58 16.29 1.50 -10.41
C GLY A 58 15.63 2.04 -9.14
N LEU A 59 14.41 2.59 -9.25
CA LEU A 59 13.66 3.08 -8.10
C LEU A 59 13.16 1.92 -7.23
N VAL A 60 12.62 0.87 -7.85
CA VAL A 60 12.20 -0.36 -7.13
C VAL A 60 13.36 -0.93 -6.33
N GLN A 61 14.55 -1.06 -6.94
CA GLN A 61 15.73 -1.59 -6.28
C GLN A 61 16.16 -0.71 -5.09
N ARG A 62 16.21 0.61 -5.27
CA ARG A 62 16.60 1.54 -4.19
C ARG A 62 15.62 1.55 -3.03
N LEU A 63 14.32 1.46 -3.30
CA LEU A 63 13.31 1.36 -2.23
C LEU A 63 13.34 0.00 -1.54
N ALA A 64 13.59 -1.08 -2.27
CA ALA A 64 13.75 -2.41 -1.69
C ALA A 64 14.95 -2.45 -0.71
N GLU A 65 16.09 -1.88 -1.11
CA GLU A 65 17.28 -1.70 -0.23
C GLU A 65 16.95 -0.83 0.98
N LEU A 66 16.29 0.32 0.76
CA LEU A 66 15.92 1.26 1.83
C LEU A 66 15.03 0.62 2.90
N TYR A 67 14.07 -0.21 2.46
CA TYR A 67 13.09 -0.83 3.37
C TYR A 67 13.49 -2.24 3.82
N GLY A 68 14.64 -2.76 3.36
CA GLY A 68 15.15 -4.09 3.73
C GLY A 68 14.26 -5.24 3.27
N VAL A 69 13.67 -5.12 2.08
CA VAL A 69 12.76 -6.11 1.49
C VAL A 69 13.22 -6.54 0.10
N SER A 70 12.68 -7.63 -0.43
CA SER A 70 12.93 -8.00 -1.82
C SER A 70 12.07 -7.17 -2.79
N ALA A 71 12.56 -6.95 -4.02
CA ALA A 71 11.83 -6.24 -5.05
C ALA A 71 10.48 -6.91 -5.43
N GLU A 72 10.36 -8.21 -5.19
CA GLU A 72 9.13 -8.97 -5.44
C GLU A 72 8.02 -8.65 -4.44
N THR A 73 8.37 -8.18 -3.26
CA THR A 73 7.45 -7.82 -2.18
C THR A 73 7.13 -6.32 -2.14
N LEU A 74 7.52 -5.57 -3.18
CA LEU A 74 7.38 -4.12 -3.24
C LEU A 74 6.69 -3.69 -4.54
N LEU A 75 5.74 -2.75 -4.42
CA LEU A 75 5.17 -1.98 -5.52
C LEU A 75 5.35 -0.50 -5.23
N VAL A 76 5.96 0.22 -6.15
CA VAL A 76 6.05 1.69 -6.08
C VAL A 76 4.70 2.28 -6.46
N THR A 77 4.22 3.25 -5.67
CA THR A 77 2.92 3.88 -5.83
C THR A 77 3.03 5.40 -5.82
N HIS A 78 2.02 6.08 -6.34
CA HIS A 78 1.89 7.54 -6.31
C HIS A 78 1.53 8.03 -4.89
N GLY A 79 2.49 7.97 -3.97
CA GLY A 79 2.29 8.09 -2.53
C GLY A 79 1.63 6.84 -1.94
N SER A 80 1.57 6.78 -0.60
CA SER A 80 0.84 5.71 0.10
C SER A 80 -0.67 5.74 -0.14
N ASP A 81 -1.23 6.87 -0.55
CA ASP A 81 -2.64 7.03 -0.86
C ASP A 81 -3.09 6.10 -2.00
N GLU A 82 -2.28 5.97 -3.05
CA GLU A 82 -2.57 5.02 -4.14
C GLU A 82 -2.53 3.57 -3.65
N ALA A 83 -1.60 3.22 -2.74
CA ALA A 83 -1.56 1.90 -2.15
C ALA A 83 -2.84 1.57 -1.35
N ILE A 84 -3.39 2.54 -0.60
CA ILE A 84 -4.67 2.40 0.11
C ILE A 84 -5.83 2.16 -0.88
N ASP A 85 -5.87 2.94 -1.96
CA ASP A 85 -6.90 2.79 -3.00
C ASP A 85 -6.80 1.44 -3.71
N LEU A 86 -5.59 1.00 -4.07
CA LEU A 86 -5.35 -0.31 -4.69
C LEU A 86 -5.81 -1.46 -3.79
N LEU A 87 -5.47 -1.44 -2.50
CA LEU A 87 -5.92 -2.45 -1.55
C LEU A 87 -7.45 -2.48 -1.46
N SER A 88 -8.09 -1.31 -1.42
CA SER A 88 -9.56 -1.21 -1.42
C SER A 88 -10.17 -1.82 -2.66
N ARG A 89 -9.63 -1.55 -3.84
CA ARG A 89 -10.09 -2.12 -5.13
C ARG A 89 -9.90 -3.62 -5.20
N ILE A 90 -8.80 -4.14 -4.63
CA ILE A 90 -8.46 -5.57 -4.70
C ILE A 90 -9.35 -6.39 -3.76
N TYR A 91 -9.61 -5.90 -2.54
CA TYR A 91 -10.18 -6.73 -1.48
C TYR A 91 -11.62 -6.39 -1.10
N LEU A 92 -12.17 -5.23 -1.50
CA LEU A 92 -13.49 -4.79 -1.05
C LEU A 92 -14.54 -4.85 -2.17
N ARG A 93 -15.59 -5.63 -1.96
CA ARG A 93 -16.81 -5.63 -2.80
C ARG A 93 -17.80 -4.64 -2.22
N ALA A 94 -18.33 -3.75 -3.09
CA ALA A 94 -19.33 -2.76 -2.71
C ALA A 94 -20.56 -3.41 -2.05
N GLY A 95 -21.01 -2.85 -0.93
CA GLY A 95 -22.17 -3.31 -0.19
C GLY A 95 -22.01 -4.65 0.56
N LEU A 96 -20.87 -5.33 0.40
CA LEU A 96 -20.64 -6.66 0.98
C LEU A 96 -19.51 -6.68 2.01
N ASP A 97 -18.39 -6.03 1.71
CA ASP A 97 -17.18 -6.09 2.52
C ASP A 97 -16.98 -4.80 3.34
N ALA A 98 -16.12 -4.87 4.32
CA ALA A 98 -15.83 -3.80 5.26
C ALA A 98 -14.32 -3.62 5.47
N ILE A 99 -13.93 -2.42 5.91
CA ILE A 99 -12.66 -2.19 6.56
C ILE A 99 -12.86 -2.02 8.07
N MET A 100 -11.78 -2.21 8.82
CA MET A 100 -11.68 -1.84 10.22
C MET A 100 -10.50 -0.89 10.41
N GLN A 101 -10.68 0.17 11.20
CA GLN A 101 -9.63 1.12 11.53
C GLN A 101 -9.69 1.52 12.99
N CYS A 102 -8.54 1.89 13.60
CA CYS A 102 -8.47 2.33 15.00
C CYS A 102 -8.48 3.85 15.07
N THR A 103 -9.58 4.44 15.57
CA THR A 103 -9.77 5.91 15.57
C THR A 103 -9.36 6.58 16.90
N PRO A 104 -8.87 7.86 16.87
CA PRO A 104 -8.63 8.67 15.67
C PRO A 104 -7.42 8.20 14.88
N THR A 105 -7.50 8.25 13.53
CA THR A 105 -6.42 7.83 12.64
C THR A 105 -6.46 8.60 11.31
N PHE A 106 -5.58 8.27 10.37
CA PHE A 106 -5.50 8.90 9.05
C PHE A 106 -6.79 8.67 8.24
N GLY A 107 -7.40 9.77 7.78
CA GLY A 107 -8.74 9.75 7.18
C GLY A 107 -8.86 9.05 5.83
N MET A 108 -7.76 8.82 5.10
CA MET A 108 -7.83 8.25 3.75
C MET A 108 -8.25 6.78 3.72
N TYR A 109 -8.08 6.02 4.80
CA TYR A 109 -8.56 4.64 4.86
C TYR A 109 -10.08 4.58 4.67
N GLN A 110 -10.82 5.39 5.45
CA GLN A 110 -12.28 5.44 5.32
C GLN A 110 -12.73 6.08 4.01
N VAL A 111 -11.99 7.07 3.49
CA VAL A 111 -12.34 7.71 2.22
C VAL A 111 -12.26 6.70 1.08
N ALA A 112 -11.15 5.97 0.96
CA ALA A 112 -10.97 4.95 -0.08
C ALA A 112 -12.02 3.82 0.05
N ALA A 113 -12.31 3.37 1.27
CA ALA A 113 -13.32 2.35 1.52
C ALA A 113 -14.73 2.81 1.11
N ARG A 114 -15.12 4.05 1.45
CA ARG A 114 -16.42 4.62 1.09
C ARG A 114 -16.56 4.85 -0.41
N ILE A 115 -15.48 5.30 -1.08
CA ILE A 115 -15.45 5.41 -2.55
C ILE A 115 -15.68 4.04 -3.19
N GLN A 116 -15.09 2.97 -2.62
CA GLN A 116 -15.29 1.59 -3.06
C GLN A 116 -16.67 1.03 -2.69
N GLY A 117 -17.48 1.75 -1.91
CA GLY A 117 -18.80 1.30 -1.44
C GLY A 117 -18.73 0.27 -0.31
N ALA A 118 -17.64 0.23 0.43
CA ALA A 118 -17.48 -0.68 1.56
C ALA A 118 -17.84 -0.01 2.89
N GLU A 119 -18.22 -0.83 3.86
CA GLU A 119 -18.50 -0.40 5.23
C GLU A 119 -17.21 -0.03 5.97
N VAL A 120 -17.29 0.94 6.89
CA VAL A 120 -16.18 1.35 7.74
C VAL A 120 -16.53 1.05 9.20
N MET A 121 -15.76 0.18 9.83
CA MET A 121 -15.86 -0.15 11.24
C MET A 121 -14.77 0.57 12.02
N GLU A 122 -15.15 1.28 13.07
CA GLU A 122 -14.26 2.08 13.88
C GLU A 122 -14.07 1.46 15.28
N ILE A 123 -12.83 1.23 15.66
CA ILE A 123 -12.43 0.78 16.99
C ILE A 123 -11.70 1.95 17.66
N PRO A 124 -12.28 2.60 18.68
CA PRO A 124 -11.61 3.70 19.35
C PRO A 124 -10.32 3.26 20.03
N LEU A 125 -9.25 4.03 19.83
CA LEU A 125 -8.03 3.91 20.62
C LEU A 125 -8.28 4.34 22.06
N ASP A 126 -7.64 3.71 23.03
CA ASP A 126 -7.76 4.03 24.43
C ASP A 126 -6.90 5.23 24.81
N ARG A 127 -7.53 6.40 24.88
CA ARG A 127 -6.88 7.65 25.27
C ARG A 127 -6.28 7.58 26.67
N SER A 128 -6.92 6.90 27.60
CA SER A 128 -6.45 6.80 29.00
C SER A 128 -5.15 5.99 29.13
N ARG A 129 -4.89 5.12 28.14
CA ARG A 129 -3.69 4.30 28.03
C ARG A 129 -2.76 4.77 26.89
N GLY A 130 -2.65 6.08 26.67
CA GLY A 130 -1.74 6.66 25.70
C GLY A 130 -2.09 6.33 24.24
N TRP A 131 -3.40 6.28 23.91
CA TRP A 131 -3.91 5.95 22.59
C TRP A 131 -3.51 4.54 22.13
N SER A 132 -3.46 3.60 23.06
CA SER A 132 -3.20 2.20 22.74
C SER A 132 -4.39 1.56 22.03
N VAL A 133 -4.11 0.51 21.22
CA VAL A 133 -5.16 -0.32 20.63
C VAL A 133 -5.66 -1.33 21.68
N ASP A 134 -6.98 -1.47 21.78
CA ASP A 134 -7.63 -2.53 22.55
C ASP A 134 -7.78 -3.75 21.64
N VAL A 135 -6.86 -4.71 21.81
CA VAL A 135 -6.78 -5.91 20.98
C VAL A 135 -8.02 -6.78 21.12
N ASP A 136 -8.50 -6.98 22.36
CA ASP A 136 -9.65 -7.83 22.63
C ASP A 136 -10.92 -7.25 21.99
N ARG A 137 -11.11 -5.94 22.12
CA ARG A 137 -12.22 -5.23 21.48
C ARG A 137 -12.15 -5.32 19.96
N LEU A 138 -10.95 -5.13 19.36
CA LEU A 138 -10.76 -5.23 17.92
C LEU A 138 -11.08 -6.63 17.42
N LEU A 139 -10.56 -7.66 18.08
CA LEU A 139 -10.78 -9.05 17.67
C LEU A 139 -12.22 -9.50 17.91
N ALA A 140 -12.87 -9.04 18.97
CA ALA A 140 -14.29 -9.33 19.22
C ALA A 140 -15.23 -8.67 18.21
N ALA A 141 -14.83 -7.52 17.66
CA ALA A 141 -15.60 -6.83 16.62
C ALA A 141 -15.35 -7.38 15.21
N TRP A 142 -14.28 -8.17 15.01
CA TRP A 142 -13.98 -8.70 13.68
C TRP A 142 -15.02 -9.72 13.22
N HIS A 143 -15.37 -9.69 11.96
CA HIS A 143 -16.20 -10.71 11.29
C HIS A 143 -15.77 -10.88 9.81
N PRO A 144 -16.18 -11.96 9.11
CA PRO A 144 -15.66 -12.32 7.78
C PRO A 144 -15.86 -11.29 6.66
N ARG A 145 -16.74 -10.29 6.85
CA ARG A 145 -16.88 -9.17 5.91
C ARG A 145 -15.72 -8.18 6.00
N VAL A 146 -15.00 -8.13 7.14
CA VAL A 146 -13.83 -7.27 7.30
C VAL A 146 -12.66 -7.88 6.53
N LYS A 147 -12.27 -7.23 5.43
CA LYS A 147 -11.18 -7.67 4.55
C LYS A 147 -9.88 -6.93 4.77
N LEU A 148 -9.96 -5.68 5.24
CA LEU A 148 -8.79 -4.84 5.51
C LEU A 148 -8.88 -4.30 6.94
N VAL A 149 -7.76 -4.38 7.69
CA VAL A 149 -7.62 -3.81 9.02
C VAL A 149 -6.44 -2.84 9.02
N TYR A 150 -6.70 -1.55 9.18
CA TYR A 150 -5.68 -0.50 9.15
C TYR A 150 -5.19 -0.13 10.55
N LEU A 151 -3.87 -0.19 10.74
CA LEU A 151 -3.15 0.13 11.96
C LEU A 151 -2.04 1.13 11.62
N CYS A 152 -2.24 2.41 11.93
CA CYS A 152 -1.25 3.46 11.70
C CYS A 152 -0.25 3.49 12.89
N SER A 153 1.04 3.29 12.62
CA SER A 153 2.06 3.26 13.67
C SER A 153 3.44 3.69 13.15
N PRO A 154 3.92 4.87 13.55
CA PRO A 154 3.28 5.88 14.44
C PRO A 154 1.99 6.44 13.90
N ASN A 155 1.02 6.69 14.77
CA ASN A 155 -0.32 7.11 14.38
C ASN A 155 -0.42 8.61 14.08
N ASN A 156 -1.22 8.95 13.12
CA ASN A 156 -1.66 10.31 12.82
C ASN A 156 -3.17 10.44 13.16
N PRO A 157 -3.60 11.34 14.10
CA PRO A 157 -2.88 12.50 14.61
C PRO A 157 -2.23 12.34 15.99
N THR A 158 -2.31 11.18 16.64
CA THR A 158 -1.95 11.01 18.05
C THR A 158 -0.44 10.88 18.31
N ALA A 159 0.36 10.70 17.27
CA ALA A 159 1.84 10.62 17.25
C ALA A 159 2.47 9.47 18.08
N ASN A 160 1.64 8.58 18.66
CA ASN A 160 2.14 7.42 19.40
C ASN A 160 2.39 6.24 18.45
N SER A 161 3.35 5.41 18.78
CA SER A 161 3.49 4.07 18.19
C SER A 161 2.57 3.09 18.90
N LEU A 162 1.94 2.20 18.13
CA LEU A 162 1.18 1.09 18.71
C LEU A 162 2.14 0.05 19.30
N GLY A 163 1.74 -0.60 20.39
CA GLY A 163 2.57 -1.59 21.05
C GLY A 163 2.86 -2.80 20.14
N ILE A 164 4.13 -3.21 20.04
CA ILE A 164 4.58 -4.32 19.18
C ILE A 164 3.82 -5.61 19.50
N ALA A 165 3.65 -5.92 20.79
CA ALA A 165 2.90 -7.10 21.22
C ALA A 165 1.42 -7.08 20.77
N ALA A 166 0.78 -5.90 20.78
CA ALA A 166 -0.58 -5.73 20.31
C ALA A 166 -0.68 -5.92 18.79
N LEU A 167 0.28 -5.34 18.02
CA LEU A 167 0.36 -5.53 16.58
C LEU A 167 0.58 -7.00 16.22
N GLU A 168 1.47 -7.69 16.92
CA GLU A 168 1.74 -9.11 16.70
C GLU A 168 0.50 -9.98 16.99
N ALA A 169 -0.18 -9.73 18.11
CA ALA A 169 -1.40 -10.47 18.46
C ALA A 169 -2.50 -10.30 17.41
N ILE A 170 -2.68 -9.07 16.87
CA ILE A 170 -3.65 -8.81 15.80
C ILE A 170 -3.24 -9.54 14.52
N CYS A 171 -1.97 -9.47 14.12
CA CYS A 171 -1.47 -10.16 12.93
C CYS A 171 -1.67 -11.68 13.05
N GLN A 172 -1.33 -12.27 14.19
CA GLN A 172 -1.52 -13.72 14.44
C GLN A 172 -2.99 -14.13 14.40
N ALA A 173 -3.87 -13.38 15.06
CA ALA A 173 -5.29 -13.71 15.13
C ALA A 173 -6.02 -13.58 13.79
N LEU A 174 -5.58 -12.64 12.93
CA LEU A 174 -6.20 -12.33 11.64
C LEU A 174 -5.45 -12.91 10.43
N ASP A 175 -4.35 -13.61 10.63
CA ASP A 175 -3.63 -14.26 9.54
C ASP A 175 -4.54 -15.21 8.77
N GLY A 176 -4.56 -15.06 7.46
CA GLY A 176 -5.46 -15.80 6.57
C GLY A 176 -6.95 -15.38 6.60
N LYS A 177 -7.34 -14.45 7.47
CA LYS A 177 -8.75 -14.01 7.65
C LYS A 177 -9.01 -12.60 7.14
N ALA A 178 -8.01 -11.72 7.21
CA ALA A 178 -8.04 -10.35 6.69
C ALA A 178 -6.63 -9.92 6.31
N ILE A 179 -6.52 -8.91 5.44
CA ILE A 179 -5.25 -8.22 5.22
C ILE A 179 -5.07 -7.21 6.35
N VAL A 180 -4.05 -7.39 7.17
CA VAL A 180 -3.64 -6.39 8.17
C VAL A 180 -2.68 -5.41 7.49
N VAL A 181 -2.99 -4.12 7.53
CA VAL A 181 -2.20 -3.07 6.90
C VAL A 181 -1.59 -2.21 8.01
N ILE A 182 -0.27 -2.29 8.17
CA ILE A 182 0.46 -1.41 9.08
C ILE A 182 0.99 -0.22 8.28
N ASP A 183 0.47 0.97 8.59
CA ASP A 183 0.94 2.19 7.95
C ASP A 183 2.12 2.77 8.73
N GLU A 184 3.30 2.66 8.12
CA GLU A 184 4.57 3.14 8.65
C GLU A 184 5.02 4.47 8.00
N ALA A 185 4.08 5.34 7.60
CA ALA A 185 4.41 6.63 6.98
C ALA A 185 5.30 7.55 7.85
N TYR A 186 5.36 7.29 9.15
CA TYR A 186 6.11 8.09 10.12
C TYR A 186 7.18 7.29 10.88
N ILE A 187 7.49 6.07 10.46
CA ILE A 187 8.39 5.18 11.22
C ILE A 187 9.78 5.75 11.41
N GLU A 188 10.30 6.51 10.44
CA GLU A 188 11.62 7.14 10.51
C GLU A 188 11.76 8.15 11.66
N TRP A 189 10.63 8.67 12.19
CA TRP A 189 10.63 9.59 13.33
C TRP A 189 10.38 8.87 14.66
N SER A 190 10.21 7.56 14.65
CA SER A 190 10.03 6.78 15.86
C SER A 190 11.35 6.19 16.35
N ASN A 191 11.37 5.79 17.62
CA ASN A 191 12.49 5.02 18.20
C ASN A 191 12.36 3.51 17.91
N SER A 192 11.33 3.09 17.18
CA SER A 192 11.07 1.70 16.84
C SER A 192 11.64 1.35 15.47
N ALA A 193 12.15 0.15 15.33
CA ALA A 193 12.48 -0.40 14.01
C ALA A 193 11.19 -0.72 13.22
N SER A 194 11.29 -0.67 11.89
CA SER A 194 10.21 -1.14 11.00
C SER A 194 9.93 -2.62 11.24
N LEU A 195 8.66 -2.98 11.14
CA LEU A 195 8.20 -4.35 11.27
C LEU A 195 8.16 -5.10 9.92
N THR A 196 8.74 -4.55 8.87
CA THR A 196 8.83 -5.19 7.53
C THR A 196 9.38 -6.63 7.54
N PRO A 197 10.30 -7.06 8.45
CA PRO A 197 10.69 -8.46 8.54
C PRO A 197 9.54 -9.43 8.85
N TRP A 198 8.40 -8.95 9.37
CA TRP A 198 7.24 -9.77 9.63
C TRP A 198 6.52 -10.25 8.36
N LEU A 199 6.80 -9.66 7.21
CA LEU A 199 6.29 -10.16 5.92
C LEU A 199 6.65 -11.63 5.65
N ALA A 200 7.77 -12.10 6.18
CA ALA A 200 8.17 -13.50 6.10
C ALA A 200 7.32 -14.43 6.98
N ARG A 201 6.65 -13.89 8.01
CA ARG A 201 5.86 -14.65 8.98
C ARG A 201 4.37 -14.63 8.68
N PHE A 202 3.87 -13.51 8.15
CA PHE A 202 2.44 -13.24 7.95
C PHE A 202 2.15 -12.91 6.48
N PRO A 203 1.73 -13.88 5.67
CA PRO A 203 1.42 -13.64 4.25
C PRO A 203 0.32 -12.61 4.01
N THR A 204 -0.61 -12.44 4.95
CA THR A 204 -1.70 -11.46 4.87
C THR A 204 -1.39 -10.12 5.53
N LEU A 205 -0.10 -9.84 5.78
CA LEU A 205 0.37 -8.55 6.26
C LEU A 205 0.81 -7.67 5.09
N ALA A 206 0.51 -6.37 5.18
CA ALA A 206 0.97 -5.35 4.26
C ALA A 206 1.53 -4.14 5.04
N PHE A 207 2.47 -3.43 4.42
CA PHE A 207 2.96 -2.15 4.94
C PHE A 207 2.77 -1.04 3.91
N LEU A 208 2.46 0.15 4.41
CA LEU A 208 2.49 1.38 3.63
C LEU A 208 3.72 2.20 3.99
N ARG A 209 4.45 2.63 2.98
CA ARG A 209 5.63 3.48 3.13
C ARG A 209 5.52 4.69 2.20
N THR A 210 6.16 5.79 2.58
CA THR A 210 6.14 7.01 1.76
C THR A 210 7.43 7.82 1.92
N LEU A 211 7.87 8.45 0.84
CA LEU A 211 8.95 9.42 0.89
C LEU A 211 8.45 10.85 1.19
N SER A 212 7.14 11.04 1.34
CA SER A 212 6.52 12.36 1.52
C SER A 212 6.83 13.02 2.86
N LYS A 213 7.23 12.26 3.88
CA LYS A 213 7.38 12.73 5.27
C LYS A 213 8.84 12.93 5.63
N ALA A 214 9.48 11.98 6.30
CA ALA A 214 10.85 12.09 6.77
C ALA A 214 11.88 12.35 5.65
N HIS A 215 11.61 11.85 4.45
CA HIS A 215 12.49 12.05 3.30
C HIS A 215 12.29 13.38 2.56
N ALA A 216 11.34 14.25 3.02
CA ALA A 216 11.06 15.57 2.46
C ALA A 216 10.72 15.58 0.94
N LEU A 217 10.16 14.49 0.41
CA LEU A 217 9.82 14.31 -1.01
C LEU A 217 8.31 14.30 -1.27
N ALA A 218 7.55 15.11 -0.51
CA ALA A 218 6.10 15.18 -0.65
C ALA A 218 5.65 15.52 -2.08
N GLY A 219 6.37 16.40 -2.76
CA GLY A 219 6.07 16.81 -4.15
C GLY A 219 6.42 15.75 -5.19
N ALA A 220 7.30 14.78 -4.88
CA ALA A 220 7.66 13.69 -5.79
C ALA A 220 6.58 12.61 -5.89
N ARG A 221 5.63 12.57 -4.94
CA ARG A 221 4.52 11.61 -4.92
C ARG A 221 4.99 10.15 -4.97
N ILE A 222 6.03 9.79 -4.21
CA ILE A 222 6.56 8.42 -4.16
C ILE A 222 6.16 7.78 -2.83
N GLY A 223 5.50 6.63 -2.94
CA GLY A 223 5.20 5.72 -1.85
C GLY A 223 5.43 4.27 -2.26
N ALA A 224 5.17 3.34 -1.35
CA ALA A 224 5.26 1.92 -1.64
C ALA A 224 4.22 1.12 -0.85
N LEU A 225 3.68 0.11 -1.51
CA LEU A 225 3.00 -1.02 -0.91
C LEU A 225 4.02 -2.14 -0.76
N LEU A 226 4.18 -2.63 0.48
CA LEU A 226 4.99 -3.83 0.75
C LEU A 226 4.05 -4.95 1.19
N GLY A 227 4.26 -6.16 0.67
CA GLY A 227 3.39 -7.30 0.98
C GLY A 227 3.86 -8.59 0.32
N HIS A 228 3.10 -9.65 0.52
CA HIS A 228 3.36 -10.94 -0.13
C HIS A 228 3.44 -10.79 -1.66
N PRO A 229 4.31 -11.53 -2.37
CA PRO A 229 4.44 -11.42 -3.84
C PRO A 229 3.10 -11.53 -4.58
N ASP A 230 2.19 -12.40 -4.16
CA ASP A 230 0.86 -12.50 -4.78
C ASP A 230 0.02 -11.23 -4.60
N MET A 231 0.12 -10.54 -3.44
CA MET A 231 -0.53 -9.24 -3.24
C MET A 231 0.03 -8.20 -4.22
N ILE A 232 1.34 -8.17 -4.37
CA ILE A 232 2.01 -7.28 -5.32
C ILE A 232 1.59 -7.59 -6.76
N GLN A 233 1.46 -8.87 -7.13
CA GLN A 233 0.97 -9.26 -8.45
C GLN A 233 -0.49 -8.85 -8.67
N LEU A 234 -1.36 -8.96 -7.66
CA LEU A 234 -2.73 -8.44 -7.75
C LEU A 234 -2.75 -6.92 -7.92
N ALA A 235 -1.92 -6.21 -7.16
CA ALA A 235 -1.83 -4.76 -7.27
C ALA A 235 -1.33 -4.30 -8.64
N LYS A 236 -0.40 -5.02 -9.25
CA LYS A 236 0.06 -4.79 -10.65
C LYS A 236 -1.04 -4.99 -11.70
N ARG A 237 -2.11 -5.72 -11.41
CA ARG A 237 -3.27 -5.86 -12.33
C ARG A 237 -4.20 -4.66 -12.28
N VAL A 238 -4.20 -3.92 -11.17
CA VAL A 238 -5.16 -2.85 -10.87
C VAL A 238 -4.56 -1.46 -11.02
N ILE A 239 -3.26 -1.33 -10.77
CA ILE A 239 -2.56 -0.03 -10.85
C ILE A 239 -2.60 0.52 -12.28
N PRO A 240 -2.82 1.84 -12.48
CA PRO A 240 -2.63 2.48 -13.77
C PRO A 240 -1.20 2.25 -14.29
N PRO A 241 -1.01 2.02 -15.60
CA PRO A 241 0.28 1.61 -16.15
C PRO A 241 1.40 2.65 -15.98
N TYR A 242 1.07 3.92 -15.82
CA TYR A 242 2.02 5.03 -15.73
C TYR A 242 1.66 5.96 -14.57
N SER A 243 1.53 5.42 -13.37
CA SER A 243 1.15 6.21 -12.18
C SER A 243 2.29 7.04 -11.62
N LEU A 244 3.53 6.74 -12.00
CA LEU A 244 4.71 7.49 -11.58
C LEU A 244 5.10 8.49 -12.68
N THR A 245 5.57 9.68 -12.26
CA THR A 245 6.10 10.69 -13.19
C THR A 245 7.60 10.49 -13.40
N THR A 246 8.08 11.02 -14.53
CA THR A 246 9.52 11.04 -14.89
C THR A 246 10.31 11.95 -13.94
#